data_350518dc66c4ef94e84a69b18637d2cf
#
_entry.id   350518dc66c4ef94e84a69b18637d2cf
#
_cell.length_a   1.000
_cell.length_b   1.000
_cell.length_c   1.000
_cell.angle_alpha   90.00
_cell.angle_beta   90.00
_cell.angle_gamma   90.00
#
_symmetry.space_group_name_H-M   'P 1'
#
loop_
_entity.id
_entity.type
_entity.pdbx_description
1 polymer ?
#
loop_
_entity_poly.entity_id
_entity_poly.type
_entity_poly.pdbx_seq_one_letter_code
_entity_poly.pdbx_strand_id
1 'polypeptide(L)'
;MPLTAHAVDAADVHKAVKLLINNLVNIKDTTGEFLLRLPDGRVIDTKGWNDWEWTHGVGLYGIWKYYELTGEEEYLQIIEAWFKNRFEAGGTTKNINTMAVFLTLAYVYEKTGNPTYLPWLDAWAE
;
A
#
# COMPACT_ATOMS: atom_id res chain seq x y z
N MET A 1 35.16 26.54 8.07
CA MET A 1 33.82 26.66 8.68
C MET A 1 33.36 25.30 9.12
N PRO A 2 33.06 25.08 10.39
CA PRO A 2 32.48 23.83 10.80
C PRO A 2 31.09 23.68 10.18
N LEU A 3 30.82 22.51 9.55
CA LEU A 3 29.50 22.15 9.10
C LEU A 3 28.62 21.97 10.35
N THR A 4 27.67 22.85 10.52
CA THR A 4 26.62 22.66 11.52
C THR A 4 25.64 21.61 11.02
N ALA A 5 25.60 20.44 11.67
CA ALA A 5 24.54 19.49 11.43
C ALA A 5 23.22 20.10 11.89
N HIS A 6 22.28 20.31 10.97
CA HIS A 6 20.94 20.69 11.33
C HIS A 6 20.20 19.46 11.87
N ALA A 7 19.68 19.54 13.08
CA ALA A 7 18.76 18.55 13.59
C ALA A 7 17.50 18.55 12.74
N VAL A 8 17.06 17.36 12.28
CA VAL A 8 15.81 17.21 11.55
C VAL A 8 14.66 17.47 12.51
N ASP A 9 13.78 18.40 12.16
CA ASP A 9 12.58 18.68 12.93
C ASP A 9 11.56 17.57 12.69
N ALA A 10 11.06 16.98 13.78
CA ALA A 10 10.03 15.93 13.72
C ALA A 10 8.77 16.39 12.99
N ALA A 11 8.35 17.65 13.16
CA ALA A 11 7.20 18.21 12.46
C ALA A 11 7.41 18.22 10.94
N ASP A 12 8.60 18.53 10.46
CA ASP A 12 8.94 18.53 9.05
C ASP A 12 8.95 17.10 8.48
N VAL A 13 9.42 16.13 9.26
CA VAL A 13 9.37 14.69 8.88
C VAL A 13 7.92 14.23 8.73
N HIS A 14 7.06 14.52 9.71
CA HIS A 14 5.64 14.18 9.64
C HIS A 14 4.96 14.83 8.43
N LYS A 15 5.24 16.07 8.16
CA LYS A 15 4.71 16.78 6.98
C LYS A 15 5.15 16.10 5.68
N ALA A 16 6.42 15.72 5.58
CA ALA A 16 6.95 15.03 4.41
C ALA A 16 6.31 13.64 4.21
N VAL A 17 6.15 12.86 5.28
CA VAL A 17 5.52 11.54 5.23
C VAL A 17 4.05 11.65 4.81
N LYS A 18 3.30 12.60 5.38
CA LYS A 18 1.90 12.84 5.01
C LYS A 18 1.76 13.23 3.54
N LEU A 19 2.67 14.05 3.02
CA LEU A 19 2.71 14.42 1.61
C LEU A 19 3.02 13.22 0.72
N LEU A 20 3.97 12.38 1.10
CA LEU A 20 4.31 11.15 0.38
C LEU A 20 3.13 10.18 0.33
N ILE A 21 2.44 9.96 1.45
CA ILE A 21 1.26 9.10 1.50
C ILE A 21 0.16 9.67 0.61
N ASN A 22 -0.12 10.96 0.70
CA ASN A 22 -1.13 11.60 -0.15
C ASN A 22 -0.81 11.45 -1.64
N ASN A 23 0.44 11.62 -2.03
CA ASN A 23 0.87 11.45 -3.41
C ASN A 23 0.76 9.98 -3.85
N LEU A 24 1.14 9.04 -2.99
CA LEU A 24 1.07 7.61 -3.28
C LEU A 24 -0.37 7.15 -3.55
N VAL A 25 -1.32 7.52 -2.69
CA VAL A 25 -2.72 7.08 -2.82
C VAL A 25 -3.45 7.73 -3.99
N ASN A 26 -2.90 8.78 -4.54
CA ASN A 26 -3.46 9.49 -5.70
C ASN A 26 -2.68 9.24 -7.00
N ILE A 27 -1.62 8.43 -6.95
CA ILE A 27 -0.82 8.18 -8.15
C ILE A 27 -1.59 7.33 -9.16
N LYS A 28 -1.50 7.75 -10.43
CA LYS A 28 -2.04 7.03 -11.59
C LYS A 28 -1.21 7.36 -12.81
N ASP A 29 -1.21 6.46 -13.77
CA ASP A 29 -0.57 6.74 -15.06
C ASP A 29 -1.49 7.62 -15.91
N THR A 30 -1.03 8.82 -16.23
CA THR A 30 -1.72 9.76 -17.11
C THR A 30 -1.17 9.75 -18.54
N THR A 31 -0.06 9.05 -18.77
CA THR A 31 0.64 9.01 -20.06
C THR A 31 0.34 7.77 -20.89
N GLY A 32 -0.05 6.68 -20.24
CA GLY A 32 -0.21 5.35 -20.84
C GLY A 32 1.09 4.54 -20.94
N GLU A 33 2.21 5.08 -20.50
CA GLU A 33 3.54 4.43 -20.58
C GLU A 33 3.68 3.26 -19.61
N PHE A 34 2.92 3.29 -18.53
CA PHE A 34 2.96 2.28 -17.46
C PHE A 34 1.79 1.31 -17.50
N LEU A 35 1.00 1.35 -18.56
CA LEU A 35 -0.12 0.42 -18.75
C LEU A 35 0.36 -0.89 -19.36
N LEU A 36 0.13 -1.98 -18.63
CA LEU A 36 0.38 -3.34 -19.09
C LEU A 36 -0.94 -3.96 -19.56
N ARG A 37 -1.00 -4.36 -20.83
CA ARG A 37 -2.14 -5.08 -21.39
C ARG A 37 -1.89 -6.58 -21.34
N LEU A 38 -2.75 -7.29 -20.63
CA LEU A 38 -2.67 -8.74 -20.53
C LEU A 38 -3.41 -9.43 -21.69
N PRO A 39 -3.03 -10.68 -22.03
CA PRO A 39 -3.70 -11.43 -23.10
C PRO A 39 -5.20 -11.65 -22.87
N ASP A 40 -5.66 -11.63 -21.63
CA ASP A 40 -7.06 -11.79 -21.24
C ASP A 40 -7.88 -10.48 -21.36
N GLY A 41 -7.27 -9.41 -21.85
CA GLY A 41 -7.90 -8.11 -22.05
C GLY A 41 -7.85 -7.16 -20.87
N ARG A 42 -7.34 -7.61 -19.72
CA ARG A 42 -7.16 -6.71 -18.57
C ARG A 42 -6.04 -5.71 -18.83
N VAL A 43 -6.22 -4.52 -18.30
CA VAL A 43 -5.20 -3.46 -18.33
C VAL A 43 -4.78 -3.15 -16.91
N ILE A 44 -3.48 -3.29 -16.64
CA ILE A 44 -2.89 -3.01 -15.33
C ILE A 44 -2.13 -1.69 -15.43
N ASP A 45 -2.41 -0.75 -14.54
CA ASP A 45 -1.59 0.45 -14.36
C ASP A 45 -0.49 0.14 -13.36
N THR A 46 0.70 -0.21 -13.85
CA THR A 46 1.82 -0.62 -13.00
C THR A 46 2.36 0.51 -12.12
N LYS A 47 1.91 1.74 -12.35
CA LYS A 47 2.20 2.91 -11.55
C LYS A 47 1.06 3.27 -10.60
N GLY A 48 -0.18 2.96 -10.97
CA GLY A 48 -1.39 3.40 -10.28
C GLY A 48 -1.61 2.78 -8.91
N TRP A 49 -2.10 3.59 -7.98
CA TRP A 49 -2.45 3.11 -6.63
C TRP A 49 -3.56 2.05 -6.62
N ASN A 50 -4.51 2.14 -7.52
CA ASN A 50 -5.64 1.22 -7.62
C ASN A 50 -5.31 -0.06 -8.41
N ASP A 51 -4.08 -0.50 -8.34
CA ASP A 51 -3.62 -1.75 -8.93
C ASP A 51 -2.90 -2.61 -7.89
N TRP A 52 -2.29 -3.72 -8.29
CA TRP A 52 -1.73 -4.67 -7.34
C TRP A 52 -0.38 -5.22 -7.84
N GLU A 53 0.69 -4.63 -7.33
CA GLU A 53 2.07 -5.01 -7.60
C GLU A 53 2.92 -4.98 -6.32
N TRP A 54 4.16 -5.43 -6.38
CA TRP A 54 5.06 -5.42 -5.23
C TRP A 54 5.26 -4.03 -4.62
N THR A 55 5.20 -3.01 -5.45
CA THR A 55 5.31 -1.61 -5.03
C THR A 55 4.20 -1.20 -4.08
N HIS A 56 3.00 -1.76 -4.27
CA HIS A 56 1.88 -1.58 -3.34
C HIS A 56 2.17 -2.22 -1.98
N GLY A 57 2.85 -3.37 -1.99
CA GLY A 57 3.30 -4.01 -0.75
C GLY A 57 4.24 -3.13 0.05
N VAL A 58 5.19 -2.49 -0.61
CA VAL A 58 6.11 -1.52 0.03
C VAL A 58 5.36 -0.30 0.55
N GLY A 59 4.49 0.27 -0.27
CA GLY A 59 3.69 1.45 0.10
C GLY A 59 2.74 1.18 1.27
N LEU A 60 2.00 0.10 1.22
CA LEU A 60 1.08 -0.31 2.30
C LEU A 60 1.82 -0.56 3.61
N TYR A 61 2.98 -1.23 3.54
CA TYR A 61 3.79 -1.46 4.73
C TYR A 61 4.31 -0.14 5.34
N GLY A 62 4.74 0.81 4.51
CA GLY A 62 5.13 2.13 4.97
C GLY A 62 3.99 2.88 5.65
N ILE A 63 2.79 2.85 5.08
CA ILE A 63 1.59 3.45 5.68
C ILE A 63 1.25 2.77 7.00
N TRP A 64 1.34 1.43 7.06
CA TRP A 64 1.13 0.67 8.29
C TRP A 64 2.10 1.09 9.39
N LYS A 65 3.40 1.21 9.07
CA LYS A 65 4.42 1.68 10.03
C LYS A 65 4.13 3.10 10.53
N TYR A 66 3.63 3.95 9.65
CA TYR A 66 3.24 5.30 10.04
C TYR A 66 2.01 5.31 10.94
N TYR A 67 1.04 4.44 10.66
CA TYR A 67 -0.10 4.21 11.56
C TYR A 67 0.35 3.73 12.95
N GLU A 68 1.25 2.75 13.01
CA GLU A 68 1.80 2.27 14.29
C GLU A 68 2.49 3.40 15.08
N LEU A 69 3.21 4.28 14.37
CA LEU A 69 3.93 5.39 14.97
C LEU A 69 3.00 6.48 15.53
N THR A 70 1.94 6.81 14.79
CA THR A 70 1.08 7.96 15.10
C THR A 70 -0.21 7.59 15.82
N GLY A 71 -0.73 6.38 15.62
CA GLY A 71 -2.06 5.97 16.04
C GLY A 71 -3.22 6.66 15.30
N GLU A 72 -2.92 7.41 14.23
CA GLU A 72 -3.94 8.12 13.47
C GLU A 72 -4.73 7.16 12.58
N GLU A 73 -6.01 6.96 12.88
CA GLU A 73 -6.90 5.98 12.24
C GLU A 73 -7.04 6.17 10.74
N GLU A 74 -6.87 7.38 10.22
CA GLU A 74 -6.96 7.64 8.78
C GLU A 74 -6.01 6.77 7.96
N TYR A 75 -4.84 6.41 8.49
CA TYR A 75 -3.86 5.56 7.80
C TYR A 75 -4.28 4.10 7.76
N LEU A 76 -4.88 3.60 8.83
CA LEU A 76 -5.50 2.27 8.82
C LEU A 76 -6.65 2.21 7.82
N GLN A 77 -7.48 3.24 7.77
CA GLN A 77 -8.60 3.33 6.82
C GLN A 77 -8.12 3.34 5.36
N ILE A 78 -7.02 4.01 5.05
CA ILE A 78 -6.40 3.99 3.71
C ILE A 78 -6.00 2.57 3.32
N ILE A 79 -5.36 1.84 4.24
CA ILE A 79 -4.93 0.46 4.00
C ILE A 79 -6.14 -0.45 3.78
N GLU A 80 -7.12 -0.40 4.67
CA GLU A 80 -8.32 -1.23 4.59
C GLU A 80 -9.15 -0.92 3.32
N ALA A 81 -9.23 0.34 2.93
CA ALA A 81 -9.90 0.74 1.69
C ALA A 81 -9.21 0.16 0.45
N TRP A 82 -7.87 0.10 0.43
CA TRP A 82 -7.13 -0.51 -0.66
C TRP A 82 -7.43 -2.01 -0.76
N PHE A 83 -7.37 -2.75 0.33
CA PHE A 83 -7.66 -4.18 0.33
C PHE A 83 -9.11 -4.46 -0.07
N LYS A 84 -10.06 -3.73 0.50
CA LYS A 84 -11.47 -3.87 0.13
C LYS A 84 -11.67 -3.68 -1.37
N ASN A 85 -11.12 -2.61 -1.92
CA ASN A 85 -11.22 -2.29 -3.34
C ASN A 85 -10.61 -3.39 -4.22
N ARG A 86 -9.43 -3.89 -3.85
CA ARG A 86 -8.74 -4.94 -4.63
C ARG A 86 -9.41 -6.30 -4.52
N PHE A 87 -9.95 -6.64 -3.37
CA PHE A 87 -10.69 -7.88 -3.18
C PHE A 87 -12.04 -7.85 -3.90
N GLU A 88 -12.75 -6.74 -3.87
CA GLU A 88 -14.00 -6.57 -4.63
C GLU A 88 -13.75 -6.61 -6.15
N ALA A 89 -12.59 -6.20 -6.60
CA ALA A 89 -12.18 -6.32 -8.01
C ALA A 89 -11.78 -7.75 -8.42
N GLY A 90 -11.79 -8.70 -7.47
CA GLY A 90 -11.51 -10.12 -7.75
C GLY A 90 -10.08 -10.56 -7.49
N GLY A 91 -9.25 -9.71 -6.90
CA GLY A 91 -7.86 -10.04 -6.60
C GLY A 91 -6.95 -9.99 -7.83
N THR A 92 -5.88 -10.77 -7.80
CA THR A 92 -4.90 -10.84 -8.88
C THR A 92 -4.23 -12.21 -8.95
N THR A 93 -3.37 -12.42 -9.94
CA THR A 93 -2.58 -13.63 -10.09
C THR A 93 -1.56 -13.77 -8.96
N LYS A 94 -1.53 -14.95 -8.35
CA LYS A 94 -0.61 -15.27 -7.24
C LYS A 94 0.82 -15.46 -7.77
N ASN A 95 1.73 -14.62 -7.29
CA ASN A 95 3.17 -14.72 -7.54
C ASN A 95 3.94 -13.95 -6.47
N ILE A 96 5.26 -14.04 -6.50
CA ILE A 96 6.10 -13.43 -5.47
C ILE A 96 5.92 -11.91 -5.34
N ASN A 97 5.68 -11.22 -6.46
CA ASN A 97 5.49 -9.77 -6.44
C ASN A 97 4.16 -9.39 -5.81
N THR A 98 3.09 -10.07 -6.19
CA THR A 98 1.74 -9.79 -5.70
C THR A 98 1.52 -10.25 -4.27
N MET A 99 2.35 -11.16 -3.76
CA MET A 99 2.32 -11.58 -2.35
C MET A 99 2.80 -10.49 -1.38
N ALA A 100 3.54 -9.50 -1.84
CA ALA A 100 4.15 -8.49 -0.98
C ALA A 100 3.15 -7.73 -0.10
N VAL A 101 1.91 -7.57 -0.55
CA VAL A 101 0.86 -6.87 0.20
C VAL A 101 0.36 -7.65 1.42
N PHE A 102 0.53 -8.96 1.45
CA PHE A 102 -0.02 -9.82 2.50
C PHE A 102 0.70 -9.67 3.85
N LEU A 103 1.94 -9.20 3.86
CA LEU A 103 2.60 -8.82 5.10
C LEU A 103 1.78 -7.77 5.86
N THR A 104 1.39 -6.73 5.17
CA THR A 104 0.55 -5.67 5.77
C THR A 104 -0.84 -6.19 6.13
N LEU A 105 -1.44 -7.01 5.27
CA LEU A 105 -2.76 -7.60 5.55
C LEU A 105 -2.73 -8.45 6.84
N ALA A 106 -1.67 -9.20 7.07
CA ALA A 106 -1.51 -9.99 8.29
C ALA A 106 -1.51 -9.09 9.54
N TYR A 107 -0.78 -8.00 9.51
CA TYR A 107 -0.78 -7.03 10.61
C TYR A 107 -2.15 -6.36 10.82
N VAL A 108 -2.82 -6.01 9.73
CA VAL A 108 -4.16 -5.42 9.80
C VAL A 108 -5.16 -6.43 10.38
N TYR A 109 -5.09 -7.69 9.97
CA TYR A 109 -5.93 -8.75 10.54
C TYR A 109 -5.65 -8.95 12.03
N GLU A 110 -4.40 -9.00 12.44
CA GLU A 110 -4.01 -9.11 13.85
C GLU A 110 -4.56 -7.94 14.69
N LYS A 111 -4.54 -6.74 14.12
CA LYS A 111 -5.03 -5.54 14.79
C LYS A 111 -6.54 -5.46 14.87
N THR A 112 -7.25 -5.79 13.78
CA THR A 112 -8.69 -5.56 13.65
C THR A 112 -9.53 -6.78 13.97
N GLY A 113 -8.99 -7.98 13.79
CA GLY A 113 -9.75 -9.23 13.88
C GLY A 113 -10.83 -9.39 12.81
N ASN A 114 -10.77 -8.59 11.73
CA ASN A 114 -11.78 -8.61 10.69
C ASN A 114 -11.76 -9.95 9.95
N PRO A 115 -12.82 -10.78 10.07
CA PRO A 115 -12.83 -12.13 9.49
C PRO A 115 -12.79 -12.14 7.96
N THR A 116 -13.08 -11.03 7.30
CA THR A 116 -13.02 -10.89 5.83
C THR A 116 -11.62 -11.15 5.29
N TYR A 117 -10.59 -10.87 6.07
CA TYR A 117 -9.19 -10.99 5.63
C TYR A 117 -8.65 -12.43 5.72
N LEU A 118 -9.20 -13.24 6.61
CA LEU A 118 -8.66 -14.57 6.87
C LEU A 118 -8.66 -15.50 5.65
N PRO A 119 -9.74 -15.60 4.86
CA PRO A 119 -9.74 -16.44 3.67
C PRO A 119 -8.67 -16.04 2.63
N TRP A 120 -8.40 -14.75 2.53
CA TRP A 120 -7.35 -14.25 1.63
C TRP A 120 -5.95 -14.62 2.13
N LEU A 121 -5.71 -14.46 3.43
CA LEU A 121 -4.44 -14.85 4.05
C LEU A 121 -4.20 -16.35 3.91
N ASP A 122 -5.20 -17.18 4.20
CA ASP A 122 -5.10 -18.63 4.07
C ASP A 122 -4.81 -19.05 2.62
N ALA A 123 -5.57 -18.53 1.67
CA ALA A 123 -5.40 -18.87 0.25
C ALA A 123 -4.03 -18.48 -0.30
N TRP A 124 -3.42 -17.43 0.22
CA TRP A 124 -2.13 -16.95 -0.25
C TRP A 124 -0.93 -17.51 0.54
N ALA A 125 -1.17 -18.08 1.73
CA ALA A 125 -0.13 -18.75 2.51
C ALA A 125 0.25 -20.14 1.94
N GLU A 126 -0.61 -20.74 1.16
CA GLU A 126 -0.38 -22.02 0.47
C GLU A 126 0.43 -21.83 -0.83
#